data_3be85b037fd334c73f129e546701fc61
#
_entry.id   3be85b037fd334c73f129e546701fc61
#
_cell.length_a   1.000
_cell.length_b   1.000
_cell.length_c   1.000
_cell.angle_alpha   90.00
_cell.angle_beta   90.00
_cell.angle_gamma   90.00
#
_symmetry.space_group_name_H-M   'P 1'
#
loop_
_entity.id
_entity.type
_entity.pdbx_description
1 polymer ?
#
loop_
_entity_poly.entity_id
_entity_poly.type
_entity_poly.pdbx_seq_one_letter_code
_entity_poly.pdbx_strand_id
1 'polypeptide(L)'
;MGLADERFVRWLREDLESSLRGVLTYRDGGEFQVHYLRTDLKDDDEWRHLVREEIPDLVSLARREHAANTLSMFGDYGGTVRVFSNVILIQLPVSETAGYGVSVDPEVAPRLVGFVDAATTHLDSEDG
;
A
#
# COMPACT_ATOMS: atom_id res chain seq x y z
N MET A 1 5.25 18.42 -13.75
CA MET A 1 5.49 17.00 -14.02
C MET A 1 4.90 16.15 -12.92
N GLY A 2 4.07 15.18 -13.25
CA GLY A 2 3.45 14.33 -12.26
C GLY A 2 4.43 13.34 -11.65
N LEU A 3 4.08 12.78 -10.49
CA LEU A 3 4.84 11.73 -9.85
C LEU A 3 4.78 10.42 -10.65
N ALA A 4 3.74 10.26 -11.46
CA ALA A 4 3.50 9.01 -12.17
C ALA A 4 4.56 8.77 -13.23
N ASP A 5 5.25 7.67 -13.11
CA ASP A 5 6.13 7.15 -14.14
C ASP A 5 5.38 6.02 -14.82
N GLU A 6 5.02 6.23 -16.09
CA GLU A 6 4.28 5.24 -16.85
C GLU A 6 5.01 3.91 -16.97
N ARG A 7 6.35 3.96 -16.99
CA ARG A 7 7.17 2.75 -17.03
C ARG A 7 7.05 1.96 -15.75
N PHE A 8 6.97 2.64 -14.61
CA PHE A 8 6.80 1.99 -13.30
C PHE A 8 5.43 1.32 -13.21
N VAL A 9 4.38 2.02 -13.61
CA VAL A 9 3.02 1.47 -13.61
C VAL A 9 2.94 0.25 -14.55
N ARG A 10 3.54 0.35 -15.73
CA ARG A 10 3.60 -0.77 -16.68
C ARG A 10 4.34 -1.96 -16.09
N TRP A 11 5.45 -1.71 -15.44
CA TRP A 11 6.24 -2.77 -14.79
C TRP A 11 5.41 -3.49 -13.72
N LEU A 12 4.67 -2.75 -12.90
CA LEU A 12 3.78 -3.35 -11.90
C LEU A 12 2.73 -4.23 -12.55
N ARG A 13 2.13 -3.76 -13.64
CA ARG A 13 1.10 -4.52 -14.35
C ARG A 13 1.65 -5.80 -14.96
N GLU A 14 2.86 -5.75 -15.48
CA GLU A 14 3.51 -6.93 -16.06
C GLU A 14 3.97 -7.92 -15.00
N ASP A 15 4.52 -7.42 -13.90
CA ASP A 15 5.05 -8.25 -12.83
C ASP A 15 3.94 -8.92 -12.01
N LEU A 16 2.90 -8.19 -11.67
CA LEU A 16 1.82 -8.66 -10.80
C LEU A 16 0.61 -9.20 -11.55
N GLU A 17 0.47 -8.86 -12.82
CA GLU A 17 -0.61 -9.33 -13.69
C GLU A 17 -2.00 -9.16 -13.05
N SER A 18 -2.79 -10.23 -12.98
CA SER A 18 -4.15 -10.18 -12.44
C SER A 18 -4.20 -9.95 -10.92
N SER A 19 -3.08 -10.10 -10.24
CA SER A 19 -3.01 -9.86 -8.79
C SER A 19 -2.93 -8.37 -8.44
N LEU A 20 -2.63 -7.52 -9.41
CA LEU A 20 -2.62 -6.08 -9.19
C LEU A 20 -4.03 -5.54 -9.13
N ARG A 21 -4.40 -4.90 -8.02
CA ARG A 21 -5.74 -4.33 -7.82
C ARG A 21 -5.79 -2.86 -8.22
N GLY A 22 -4.81 -2.07 -7.83
CA GLY A 22 -4.79 -0.66 -8.14
C GLY A 22 -3.45 -0.01 -7.89
N VAL A 23 -3.23 1.11 -8.56
CA VAL A 23 -2.04 1.94 -8.40
C VAL A 23 -2.50 3.39 -8.35
N LEU A 24 -2.08 4.11 -7.33
CA LEU A 24 -2.32 5.54 -7.24
C LEU A 24 -1.06 6.27 -6.82
N THR A 25 -1.02 7.58 -7.09
CA THR A 25 -0.05 8.48 -6.50
C THR A 25 -0.78 9.38 -5.52
N TYR A 26 -0.10 9.74 -4.44
CA TYR A 26 -0.61 10.69 -3.45
C TYR A 26 0.41 11.79 -3.23
N ARG A 27 -0.07 12.94 -2.76
CA ARG A 27 0.78 14.07 -2.42
C ARG A 27 0.21 14.84 -1.25
N ASP A 28 0.98 15.79 -0.75
CA ASP A 28 0.59 16.61 0.38
C ASP A 28 -0.78 17.25 0.15
N GLY A 29 -1.55 17.38 1.23
CA GLY A 29 -2.89 17.94 1.16
C GLY A 29 -3.98 16.93 0.84
N GLY A 30 -3.64 15.65 0.74
CA GLY A 30 -4.60 14.59 0.47
C GLY A 30 -4.96 14.43 -1.00
N GLU A 31 -4.25 15.09 -1.90
CA GLU A 31 -4.46 14.93 -3.34
C GLU A 31 -3.97 13.57 -3.80
N PHE A 32 -4.73 12.94 -4.68
CA PHE A 32 -4.33 11.66 -5.24
C PHE A 32 -4.80 11.53 -6.69
N GLN A 33 -4.14 10.62 -7.42
CA GLN A 33 -4.50 10.31 -8.79
C GLN A 33 -4.41 8.80 -8.98
N VAL A 34 -5.45 8.20 -9.57
CA VAL A 34 -5.49 6.76 -9.85
C VAL A 34 -4.91 6.53 -11.24
N HIS A 35 -3.92 5.64 -11.34
CA HIS A 35 -3.24 5.29 -12.60
C HIS A 35 -3.67 3.94 -13.14
N TYR A 36 -4.12 3.06 -12.28
CA TYR A 36 -4.64 1.75 -12.67
C TYR A 36 -5.67 1.31 -11.63
N LEU A 37 -6.73 0.73 -12.09
CA LEU A 37 -7.74 0.12 -11.24
C LEU A 37 -8.29 -1.12 -11.95
N ARG A 38 -8.20 -2.26 -11.29
CA ARG A 38 -8.71 -3.51 -11.86
C ARG A 38 -10.22 -3.39 -12.11
N THR A 39 -10.68 -4.00 -13.20
CA THR A 39 -12.05 -3.81 -13.70
C THR A 39 -13.13 -4.10 -12.64
N ASP A 40 -12.95 -5.14 -11.82
CA ASP A 40 -13.90 -5.52 -10.78
C ASP A 40 -14.05 -4.47 -9.67
N LEU A 41 -13.11 -3.53 -9.56
CA LEU A 41 -13.11 -2.50 -8.51
C LEU A 41 -13.65 -1.15 -8.98
N LYS A 42 -13.86 -0.97 -10.28
CA LYS A 42 -14.22 0.34 -10.83
C LYS A 42 -15.56 0.89 -10.33
N ASP A 43 -16.50 0.02 -10.02
CA ASP A 43 -17.83 0.41 -9.54
C ASP A 43 -18.01 0.16 -8.04
N ASP A 44 -16.92 -0.06 -7.32
CA ASP A 44 -16.94 -0.35 -5.89
C ASP A 44 -16.92 0.94 -5.08
N ASP A 45 -18.05 1.29 -4.46
CA ASP A 45 -18.17 2.46 -3.60
C ASP A 45 -17.29 2.35 -2.36
N GLU A 46 -17.12 1.15 -1.85
CA GLU A 46 -16.27 0.88 -0.70
C GLU A 46 -14.81 1.23 -1.01
N TRP A 47 -14.35 0.92 -2.21
CA TRP A 47 -13.01 1.30 -2.65
C TRP A 47 -12.83 2.82 -2.67
N ARG A 48 -13.83 3.55 -3.17
CA ARG A 48 -13.79 5.02 -3.21
C ARG A 48 -13.74 5.63 -1.82
N HIS A 49 -14.52 5.07 -0.91
CA HIS A 49 -14.53 5.49 0.48
C HIS A 49 -13.18 5.25 1.14
N LEU A 50 -12.62 4.06 0.93
CA LEU A 50 -11.31 3.68 1.45
C LEU A 50 -10.23 4.66 1.01
N VAL A 51 -10.20 5.00 -0.28
CA VAL A 51 -9.20 5.93 -0.83
C VAL A 51 -9.31 7.30 -0.17
N ARG A 52 -10.53 7.83 -0.02
CA ARG A 52 -10.73 9.13 0.62
C ARG A 52 -10.26 9.17 2.05
N GLU A 53 -10.53 8.11 2.79
CA GLU A 53 -10.20 8.06 4.22
C GLU A 53 -8.73 7.77 4.46
N GLU A 54 -8.11 6.94 3.61
CA GLU A 54 -6.76 6.46 3.84
C GLU A 54 -5.66 7.37 3.28
N ILE A 55 -5.94 8.20 2.28
CA ILE A 55 -4.90 9.03 1.67
C ILE A 55 -4.23 9.98 2.67
N PRO A 56 -4.97 10.71 3.51
CA PRO A 56 -4.32 11.56 4.52
C PRO A 56 -3.43 10.78 5.48
N ASP A 57 -3.84 9.56 5.84
CA ASP A 57 -3.06 8.69 6.71
C ASP A 57 -1.77 8.24 6.04
N LEU A 58 -1.79 7.98 4.74
CA LEU A 58 -0.60 7.60 4.00
C LEU A 58 0.45 8.72 4.02
N VAL A 59 0.03 9.97 3.86
CA VAL A 59 0.93 11.12 3.93
C VAL A 59 1.53 11.24 5.32
N SER A 60 0.70 11.15 6.36
CA SER A 60 1.16 11.21 7.75
C SER A 60 2.15 10.10 8.08
N LEU A 61 1.86 8.89 7.62
CA LEU A 61 2.73 7.73 7.84
C LEU A 61 4.08 7.92 7.16
N ALA A 62 4.09 8.44 5.93
CA ALA A 62 5.33 8.70 5.21
C ALA A 62 6.22 9.68 5.97
N ARG A 63 5.63 10.74 6.52
CA ARG A 63 6.38 11.72 7.33
C ARG A 63 7.02 11.09 8.55
N ARG A 64 6.25 10.26 9.26
CA ARG A 64 6.76 9.60 10.48
C ARG A 64 7.89 8.63 10.17
N GLU A 65 7.75 7.88 9.10
CA GLU A 65 8.76 6.89 8.70
C GLU A 65 10.05 7.57 8.23
N HIS A 66 9.95 8.68 7.52
CA HIS A 66 11.13 9.45 7.13
C HIS A 66 11.84 10.03 8.35
N ALA A 67 11.10 10.52 9.35
CA ALA A 67 11.67 11.02 10.58
C ALA A 67 12.36 9.89 11.38
N ALA A 68 11.76 8.69 11.40
CA ALA A 68 12.32 7.53 12.08
C ALA A 68 13.55 6.96 11.37
N ASN A 69 13.77 7.31 10.11
CA ASN A 69 14.87 6.81 9.29
C ASN A 69 16.25 7.31 9.75
N THR A 70 16.33 7.90 10.94
CA THR A 70 17.59 8.22 11.59
C THR A 70 18.23 7.02 12.26
N LEU A 71 17.49 5.90 12.38
CA LEU A 71 18.00 4.68 13.02
C LEU A 71 18.78 3.85 12.00
N SER A 72 20.09 4.05 11.99
CA SER A 72 20.99 3.42 11.01
C SER A 72 20.95 1.88 11.03
N MET A 73 20.59 1.28 12.18
CA MET A 73 20.53 -0.17 12.31
C MET A 73 19.46 -0.82 11.43
N PHE A 74 18.43 -0.05 11.04
CA PHE A 74 17.36 -0.57 10.18
C PHE A 74 17.65 -0.37 8.70
N GLY A 75 18.71 0.38 8.34
CA GLY A 75 18.97 0.74 6.95
C GLY A 75 18.00 1.81 6.46
N ASP A 76 17.95 2.01 5.16
CA ASP A 76 17.08 3.02 4.57
C ASP A 76 15.63 2.56 4.52
N TYR A 77 14.71 3.48 4.81
CA TYR A 77 13.29 3.19 4.72
C TYR A 77 12.87 3.06 3.24
N GLY A 78 12.31 1.91 2.89
CA GLY A 78 11.90 1.65 1.50
C GLY A 78 10.41 1.68 1.26
N GLY A 79 9.61 1.39 2.27
CA GLY A 79 8.16 1.35 2.09
C GLY A 79 7.45 0.69 3.25
N THR A 80 6.12 0.73 3.22
CA THR A 80 5.27 0.16 4.26
C THR A 80 4.28 -0.80 3.63
N VAL A 81 4.10 -1.96 4.24
CA VAL A 81 3.14 -2.98 3.79
C VAL A 81 2.10 -3.16 4.90
N ARG A 82 0.82 -3.06 4.52
CA ARG A 82 -0.31 -3.29 5.43
C ARG A 82 -1.08 -4.50 4.95
N VAL A 83 -1.23 -5.47 5.82
CA VAL A 83 -1.85 -6.76 5.48
C VAL A 83 -3.27 -6.80 6.02
N PHE A 84 -4.22 -7.01 5.11
CA PHE A 84 -5.63 -7.28 5.44
C PHE A 84 -6.00 -8.65 4.88
N SER A 85 -7.13 -9.20 5.31
CA SER A 85 -7.57 -10.53 4.86
C SER A 85 -7.75 -10.62 3.34
N ASN A 86 -8.24 -9.54 2.72
CA ASN A 86 -8.62 -9.54 1.31
C ASN A 86 -7.75 -8.67 0.43
N VAL A 87 -6.79 -7.96 0.99
CA VAL A 87 -5.93 -7.05 0.24
C VAL A 87 -4.64 -6.77 1.00
N ILE A 88 -3.57 -6.56 0.24
CA ILE A 88 -2.32 -6.04 0.78
C ILE A 88 -2.14 -4.65 0.19
N LEU A 89 -1.92 -3.66 1.06
CA LEU A 89 -1.65 -2.28 0.64
C LEU A 89 -0.16 -2.01 0.81
N ILE A 90 0.46 -1.51 -0.24
CA ILE A 90 1.90 -1.22 -0.26
C ILE A 90 2.08 0.28 -0.51
N GLN A 91 2.77 0.94 0.40
CA GLN A 91 3.08 2.36 0.27
C GLN A 91 4.56 2.51 -0.07
N LEU A 92 4.84 3.18 -1.18
CA LEU A 92 6.19 3.41 -1.69
C LEU A 92 6.45 4.92 -1.74
N PRO A 93 6.98 5.53 -0.68
CA PRO A 93 7.19 6.96 -0.66
C PRO A 93 8.30 7.39 -1.62
N VAL A 94 8.07 8.52 -2.30
CA VAL A 94 9.05 9.17 -3.15
C VAL A 94 9.69 10.34 -2.40
N SER A 95 8.91 10.95 -1.50
CA SER A 95 9.35 12.02 -0.63
C SER A 95 8.57 11.93 0.68
N GLU A 96 8.79 12.89 1.58
CA GLU A 96 8.06 12.93 2.86
C GLU A 96 6.55 13.11 2.68
N THR A 97 6.12 13.72 1.57
CA THR A 97 4.72 14.10 1.37
C THR A 97 4.08 13.46 0.15
N ALA A 98 4.82 12.65 -0.61
CA ALA A 98 4.32 12.09 -1.87
C ALA A 98 4.87 10.69 -2.11
N GLY A 99 4.09 9.88 -2.82
CA GLY A 99 4.50 8.53 -3.17
C GLY A 99 3.45 7.76 -3.94
N TYR A 100 3.63 6.45 -3.99
CA TYR A 100 2.71 5.51 -4.63
C TYR A 100 1.97 4.69 -3.59
N GLY A 101 0.70 4.43 -3.87
CA GLY A 101 -0.08 3.41 -3.17
C GLY A 101 -0.40 2.30 -4.16
N VAL A 102 -0.04 1.08 -3.80
CA VAL A 102 -0.25 -0.11 -4.63
C VAL A 102 -1.06 -1.10 -3.83
N SER A 103 -2.17 -1.60 -4.40
CA SER A 103 -2.96 -2.64 -3.77
C SER A 103 -2.89 -3.91 -4.58
N VAL A 104 -2.73 -5.03 -3.90
CA VAL A 104 -2.56 -6.34 -4.54
C VAL A 104 -3.38 -7.40 -3.80
N ASP A 105 -3.68 -8.49 -4.50
CA ASP A 105 -4.33 -9.64 -3.89
C ASP A 105 -3.39 -10.33 -2.90
N PRO A 106 -3.92 -10.93 -1.82
CA PRO A 106 -3.09 -11.56 -0.79
C PRO A 106 -2.15 -12.65 -1.30
N GLU A 107 -2.51 -13.30 -2.40
CA GLU A 107 -1.69 -14.36 -3.01
C GLU A 107 -0.30 -13.91 -3.46
N VAL A 108 -0.08 -12.59 -3.56
CA VAL A 108 1.23 -12.02 -3.90
C VAL A 108 2.27 -12.34 -2.82
N ALA A 109 1.83 -12.41 -1.57
CA ALA A 109 2.75 -12.69 -0.45
C ALA A 109 2.13 -13.71 0.51
N PRO A 110 1.93 -14.97 0.06
CA PRO A 110 1.22 -15.95 0.87
C PRO A 110 1.93 -16.30 2.19
N ARG A 111 3.24 -16.25 2.23
CA ARG A 111 3.99 -16.53 3.46
C ARG A 111 3.77 -15.46 4.52
N LEU A 112 3.76 -14.19 4.10
CA LEU A 112 3.53 -13.07 5.00
C LEU A 112 2.09 -13.09 5.53
N VAL A 113 1.12 -13.27 4.65
CA VAL A 113 -0.29 -13.35 5.02
C VAL A 113 -0.53 -14.54 5.93
N GLY A 114 0.01 -15.70 5.60
CA GLY A 114 -0.12 -16.91 6.41
C GLY A 114 0.48 -16.74 7.80
N PHE A 115 1.63 -16.09 7.90
CA PHE A 115 2.26 -15.80 9.17
C PHE A 115 1.39 -14.88 10.04
N VAL A 116 0.90 -13.79 9.46
CA VAL A 116 0.05 -12.83 10.18
C VAL A 116 -1.21 -13.50 10.68
N ASP A 117 -1.88 -14.29 9.84
CA ASP A 117 -3.09 -15.02 10.22
C ASP A 117 -2.82 -16.02 11.34
N ALA A 118 -1.74 -16.79 11.24
CA ALA A 118 -1.38 -17.77 12.24
C ALA A 118 -1.04 -17.10 13.58
N ALA A 119 -0.28 -16.01 13.54
CA ALA A 119 0.10 -15.27 14.74
C ALA A 119 -1.14 -14.67 15.43
N THR A 120 -2.05 -14.09 14.64
CA THR A 120 -3.29 -13.51 15.16
C THR A 120 -4.16 -14.57 15.83
N THR A 121 -4.30 -15.73 15.17
CA THR A 121 -5.07 -16.85 15.72
C THR A 121 -4.46 -17.33 17.04
N HIS A 122 -3.14 -17.41 17.08
CA HIS A 122 -2.43 -17.84 18.29
C HIS A 122 -2.64 -16.86 19.46
N LEU A 123 -2.57 -15.55 19.16
CA LEU A 123 -2.83 -14.52 20.16
C LEU A 123 -4.25 -14.57 20.70
N ASP A 124 -5.23 -14.78 19.82
CA ASP A 124 -6.64 -14.89 20.21
C ASP A 124 -6.87 -16.12 21.11
N SER A 125 -6.18 -17.22 20.84
CA SER A 125 -6.28 -18.45 21.64
C SER A 125 -5.72 -18.26 23.05
N GLU A 126 -4.66 -17.48 23.21
CA GLU A 126 -4.06 -17.21 24.51
C GLU A 126 -4.95 -16.35 25.40
N ASP A 127 -5.75 -15.49 24.80
CA ASP A 127 -6.65 -14.61 25.51
C ASP A 127 -7.94 -15.31 25.94
N GLY A 128 -8.16 -16.48 25.41
CA GLY A 128 -9.31 -17.30 25.76
C GLY A 128 -9.01 -18.19 26.93
#